data_b8e9cef3065c8582d34d3e49f651e606
#
_entry.id   b8e9cef3065c8582d34d3e49f651e606
#
_cell.length_a   1.000
_cell.length_b   1.000
_cell.length_c   1.000
_cell.angle_alpha   90.00
_cell.angle_beta   90.00
_cell.angle_gamma   90.00
#
_symmetry.space_group_name_H-M   'P 1'
#
loop_
_entity.id
_entity.type
_entity.pdbx_description
1 polymer ?
#
loop_
_entity_poly.entity_id
_entity_poly.type
_entity_poly.pdbx_seq_one_letter_code
_entity_poly.pdbx_strand_id
1 'polypeptide(L)'
;LPGAIMDRALGWWRNKPGVHWDGTNKTFRFESGAKISFAYLAHPGDELRYQGAEFQSVSWDELTQFPDRRQYRYLLSRIRRPHDSKIPLRSLGATNPGGPGHSWVAEDFDVMQSGNGFPFYPARVVDNPYIDRESYIAGLMHLHPTTRAQLLAGDWRAREPGDYFRREWFGPLLDAETDTWPSRDCARVRWWDLAASEKEGSAHTAGVKMARHRSGVYAIEHCVSFKATPGRRDARI
;
A
#
# COMPACT_ATOMS: atom_id res chain seq x y z
N LEU A 1 6.11 -17.40 -14.40
CA LEU A 1 6.82 -18.02 -13.27
C LEU A 1 6.02 -19.21 -12.76
N PRO A 2 6.64 -20.39 -12.55
CA PRO A 2 5.97 -21.54 -11.95
C PRO A 2 5.40 -21.16 -10.56
N GLY A 3 4.16 -21.58 -10.29
CA GLY A 3 3.49 -21.26 -9.02
C GLY A 3 2.82 -19.90 -8.95
N ALA A 4 2.89 -19.08 -10.00
CA ALA A 4 2.13 -17.84 -10.09
C ALA A 4 0.61 -18.11 -10.14
N ILE A 5 -0.19 -17.08 -9.87
CA ILE A 5 -1.65 -17.19 -9.79
C ILE A 5 -2.28 -17.87 -11.03
N MET A 6 -1.74 -17.59 -12.21
CA MET A 6 -2.21 -18.21 -13.46
C MET A 6 -1.93 -19.73 -13.51
N ASP A 7 -0.75 -20.16 -13.05
CA ASP A 7 -0.40 -21.59 -13.01
C ASP A 7 -1.29 -22.37 -12.05
N ARG A 8 -1.59 -21.79 -10.88
CA ARG A 8 -2.53 -22.38 -9.92
C ARG A 8 -3.93 -22.50 -10.52
N ALA A 9 -4.39 -21.48 -11.20
CA ALA A 9 -5.68 -21.48 -11.87
C ALA A 9 -5.73 -22.52 -13.01
N LEU A 10 -4.65 -22.69 -13.77
CA LEU A 10 -4.53 -23.74 -14.78
C LEU A 10 -4.62 -25.12 -14.14
N GLY A 11 -3.95 -25.36 -13.01
CA GLY A 11 -4.06 -26.62 -12.26
C GLY A 11 -5.47 -26.90 -11.76
N TRP A 12 -6.22 -25.87 -11.39
CA TRP A 12 -7.59 -26.04 -10.87
C TRP A 12 -8.64 -26.26 -11.98
N TRP A 13 -8.53 -25.56 -13.10
CA TRP A 13 -9.66 -25.41 -14.05
C TRP A 13 -9.40 -25.95 -15.45
N ARG A 14 -8.15 -26.06 -15.92
CA ARG A 14 -7.83 -26.39 -17.31
C ARG A 14 -8.55 -27.64 -17.85
N ASN A 15 -8.70 -28.64 -16.99
CA ASN A 15 -9.27 -29.93 -17.36
C ASN A 15 -10.69 -30.14 -16.78
N LYS A 16 -11.35 -29.11 -16.29
CA LYS A 16 -12.71 -29.23 -15.78
C LYS A 16 -13.72 -29.22 -16.93
N PRO A 17 -14.77 -30.04 -16.89
CA PRO A 17 -15.86 -29.97 -17.85
C PRO A 17 -16.44 -28.56 -17.92
N GLY A 18 -16.79 -28.10 -19.10
CA GLY A 18 -17.39 -26.78 -19.30
C GLY A 18 -16.44 -25.60 -19.16
N VAL A 19 -15.13 -25.86 -19.09
CA VAL A 19 -14.11 -24.82 -18.99
C VAL A 19 -13.18 -24.88 -20.20
N HIS A 20 -13.04 -23.77 -20.89
CA HIS A 20 -12.12 -23.62 -22.02
C HIS A 20 -11.01 -22.61 -21.66
N TRP A 21 -9.77 -23.00 -21.90
CA TRP A 21 -8.61 -22.14 -21.74
C TRP A 21 -8.11 -21.58 -23.08
N ASP A 22 -8.14 -20.28 -23.22
CA ASP A 22 -7.55 -19.56 -24.33
C ASP A 22 -6.14 -19.08 -23.94
N GLY A 23 -5.12 -19.83 -24.36
CA GLY A 23 -3.73 -19.55 -24.00
C GLY A 23 -3.17 -18.27 -24.63
N THR A 24 -3.70 -17.85 -25.77
CA THR A 24 -3.29 -16.61 -26.45
C THR A 24 -3.75 -15.37 -25.66
N ASN A 25 -5.03 -15.37 -25.29
CA ASN A 25 -5.63 -14.27 -24.54
C ASN A 25 -5.53 -14.45 -23.02
N LYS A 26 -4.90 -15.55 -22.54
CA LYS A 26 -4.78 -15.88 -21.11
C LYS A 26 -6.12 -15.79 -20.38
N THR A 27 -7.16 -16.42 -20.97
CA THR A 27 -8.54 -16.29 -20.52
C THR A 27 -9.20 -17.66 -20.36
N PHE A 28 -9.78 -17.92 -19.20
CA PHE A 28 -10.75 -19.00 -19.02
C PHE A 28 -12.14 -18.53 -19.45
N ARG A 29 -12.84 -19.40 -20.19
CA ARG A 29 -14.25 -19.26 -20.56
C ARG A 29 -15.02 -20.41 -19.95
N PHE A 30 -16.13 -20.12 -19.30
CA PHE A 30 -17.00 -21.11 -18.64
C PHE A 30 -18.31 -21.25 -19.41
N GLU A 31 -18.95 -22.38 -19.34
CA GLU A 31 -20.27 -22.63 -19.97
C GLU A 31 -21.33 -21.63 -19.53
N SER A 32 -21.23 -21.11 -18.31
CA SER A 32 -22.10 -20.03 -17.79
C SER A 32 -21.95 -18.70 -18.52
N GLY A 33 -20.99 -18.57 -19.45
CA GLY A 33 -20.60 -17.33 -20.10
C GLY A 33 -19.62 -16.48 -19.30
N ALA A 34 -19.30 -16.88 -18.07
CA ALA A 34 -18.29 -16.18 -17.26
C ALA A 34 -16.90 -16.28 -17.90
N LYS A 35 -16.08 -15.27 -17.66
CA LYS A 35 -14.70 -15.21 -18.15
C LYS A 35 -13.78 -14.76 -17.02
N ILE A 36 -12.59 -15.37 -16.94
CA ILE A 36 -11.50 -14.92 -16.07
C ILE A 36 -10.27 -14.68 -16.95
N SER A 37 -9.82 -13.45 -17.03
CA SER A 37 -8.65 -13.06 -17.81
C SER A 37 -7.50 -12.68 -16.87
N PHE A 38 -6.30 -13.15 -17.21
CA PHE A 38 -5.07 -12.78 -16.50
C PHE A 38 -4.35 -11.67 -17.25
N ALA A 39 -3.91 -10.70 -16.51
CA ALA A 39 -3.24 -9.52 -17.06
C ALA A 39 -2.11 -9.06 -16.14
N TYR A 40 -1.31 -8.14 -16.62
CA TYR A 40 -0.28 -7.46 -15.85
C TYR A 40 -0.22 -5.99 -16.24
N LEU A 41 0.21 -5.16 -15.31
CA LEU A 41 0.42 -3.72 -15.47
C LEU A 41 1.88 -3.44 -15.09
N ALA A 42 2.80 -3.49 -16.06
CA ALA A 42 4.24 -3.34 -15.81
C ALA A 42 4.68 -1.87 -15.77
N HIS A 43 3.99 -1.02 -16.53
CA HIS A 43 4.39 0.36 -16.70
C HIS A 43 3.23 1.33 -16.44
N PRO A 44 3.52 2.56 -16.00
CA PRO A 44 2.54 3.63 -15.97
C PRO A 44 1.90 3.85 -17.35
N GLY A 45 0.57 3.85 -17.40
CA GLY A 45 -0.20 3.95 -18.65
C GLY A 45 -0.72 2.61 -19.18
N ASP A 46 -0.25 1.48 -18.67
CA ASP A 46 -0.75 0.15 -19.06
C ASP A 46 -2.26 -0.01 -18.76
N GLU A 47 -2.75 0.69 -17.76
CA GLU A 47 -4.18 0.73 -17.42
C GLU A 47 -5.06 1.26 -18.56
N LEU A 48 -4.52 2.09 -19.45
CA LEU A 48 -5.26 2.66 -20.57
C LEU A 48 -5.67 1.62 -21.61
N ARG A 49 -4.98 0.46 -21.66
CA ARG A 49 -5.39 -0.67 -22.51
C ARG A 49 -6.79 -1.20 -22.17
N TYR A 50 -7.27 -0.91 -20.97
CA TYR A 50 -8.61 -1.27 -20.50
C TYR A 50 -9.64 -0.15 -20.68
N GLN A 51 -9.32 0.86 -21.47
CA GLN A 51 -10.28 1.89 -21.84
C GLN A 51 -11.45 1.23 -22.60
N GLY A 52 -12.67 1.50 -22.12
CA GLY A 52 -13.88 0.87 -22.66
C GLY A 52 -14.18 -0.55 -22.14
N ALA A 53 -13.26 -1.17 -21.40
CA ALA A 53 -13.53 -2.46 -20.80
C ALA A 53 -14.57 -2.35 -19.66
N GLU A 54 -15.23 -3.49 -19.41
CA GLU A 54 -16.20 -3.64 -18.34
C GLU A 54 -15.96 -4.94 -17.59
N PHE A 55 -15.75 -4.83 -16.27
CA PHE A 55 -15.49 -5.94 -15.38
C PHE A 55 -16.53 -5.97 -14.27
N GLN A 56 -16.91 -7.15 -13.81
CA GLN A 56 -17.69 -7.29 -12.58
C GLN A 56 -16.79 -7.50 -11.38
N SER A 57 -15.58 -8.00 -11.59
CA SER A 57 -14.57 -8.17 -10.54
C SER A 57 -13.17 -7.93 -11.08
N VAL A 58 -12.34 -7.28 -10.26
CA VAL A 58 -10.91 -7.14 -10.50
C VAL A 58 -10.19 -7.62 -9.25
N SER A 59 -9.27 -8.57 -9.42
CA SER A 59 -8.43 -9.08 -8.34
C SER A 59 -6.98 -8.70 -8.58
N TRP A 60 -6.32 -8.22 -7.55
CA TRP A 60 -4.94 -7.76 -7.55
C TRP A 60 -4.08 -8.71 -6.75
N ASP A 61 -2.99 -9.13 -7.33
CA ASP A 61 -1.94 -9.85 -6.63
C ASP A 61 -0.79 -8.90 -6.36
N GLU A 62 -0.20 -8.99 -5.17
CA GLU A 62 0.90 -8.13 -4.72
C GLU A 62 0.60 -6.63 -4.88
N LEU A 63 -0.53 -6.16 -4.36
CA LEU A 63 -1.00 -4.79 -4.55
C LEU A 63 0.01 -3.72 -4.12
N THR A 64 0.86 -3.98 -3.12
CA THR A 64 1.91 -3.06 -2.68
C THR A 64 3.07 -2.92 -3.67
N GLN A 65 3.13 -3.74 -4.73
CA GLN A 65 4.12 -3.54 -5.80
C GLN A 65 3.77 -2.37 -6.72
N PHE A 66 2.54 -1.87 -6.69
CA PHE A 66 2.15 -0.68 -7.43
C PHE A 66 2.55 0.58 -6.64
N PRO A 67 3.45 1.42 -7.15
CA PRO A 67 4.02 2.54 -6.39
C PRO A 67 3.00 3.62 -6.05
N ASP A 68 1.95 3.74 -6.82
CA ASP A 68 0.86 4.70 -6.62
C ASP A 68 -0.51 4.07 -6.89
N ARG A 69 -1.56 4.77 -6.46
CA ARG A 69 -2.95 4.29 -6.55
C ARG A 69 -3.61 4.51 -7.91
N ARG A 70 -2.90 5.05 -8.92
CA ARG A 70 -3.49 5.47 -10.20
C ARG A 70 -4.06 4.29 -10.99
N GLN A 71 -3.25 3.25 -11.20
CA GLN A 71 -3.66 2.06 -11.94
C GLN A 71 -4.82 1.34 -11.23
N TYR A 72 -4.72 1.22 -9.90
CA TYR A 72 -5.78 0.65 -9.07
C TYR A 72 -7.10 1.41 -9.23
N ARG A 73 -7.09 2.73 -9.05
CA ARG A 73 -8.28 3.58 -9.17
C ARG A 73 -8.85 3.63 -10.58
N TYR A 74 -7.99 3.58 -11.60
CA TYR A 74 -8.44 3.51 -12.98
C TYR A 74 -9.25 2.25 -13.24
N LEU A 75 -8.75 1.06 -12.84
CA LEU A 75 -9.49 -0.19 -13.03
C LEU A 75 -10.72 -0.28 -12.13
N LEU A 76 -10.75 0.32 -10.94
CA LEU A 76 -11.98 0.47 -10.16
C LEU A 76 -13.09 1.14 -10.97
N SER A 77 -12.76 2.17 -11.77
CA SER A 77 -13.73 2.86 -12.63
C SER A 77 -14.27 1.99 -13.77
N ARG A 78 -13.66 0.85 -14.04
CA ARG A 78 -14.10 -0.15 -15.03
C ARG A 78 -15.00 -1.22 -14.43
N ILE A 79 -15.14 -1.24 -13.11
CA ILE A 79 -16.01 -2.21 -12.41
C ILE A 79 -17.45 -1.73 -12.51
N ARG A 80 -18.22 -2.40 -13.35
CA ARG A 80 -19.62 -2.08 -13.61
C ARG A 80 -20.38 -3.31 -14.13
N ARG A 81 -21.67 -3.23 -14.15
CA ARG A 81 -22.55 -4.28 -14.67
C ARG A 81 -23.74 -3.69 -15.39
N PRO A 82 -24.38 -4.44 -16.33
CA PRO A 82 -25.68 -4.05 -16.87
C PRO A 82 -26.73 -3.86 -15.77
N HIS A 83 -27.70 -3.00 -16.00
CA HIS A 83 -28.73 -2.63 -15.02
C HIS A 83 -29.44 -3.84 -14.42
N ASP A 84 -29.76 -4.84 -15.24
CA ASP A 84 -30.53 -6.01 -14.82
C ASP A 84 -29.67 -7.11 -14.18
N SER A 85 -28.37 -6.97 -14.17
CA SER A 85 -27.46 -7.96 -13.61
C SER A 85 -27.41 -7.88 -12.09
N LYS A 86 -27.51 -9.03 -11.41
CA LYS A 86 -27.35 -9.18 -9.96
C LYS A 86 -25.94 -9.60 -9.55
N ILE A 87 -25.00 -9.69 -10.51
CA ILE A 87 -23.62 -10.10 -10.22
C ILE A 87 -22.98 -9.07 -9.26
N PRO A 88 -22.41 -9.50 -8.13
CA PRO A 88 -21.73 -8.59 -7.20
C PRO A 88 -20.52 -7.91 -7.86
N LEU A 89 -20.40 -6.61 -7.68
CA LEU A 89 -19.23 -5.86 -8.11
C LEU A 89 -18.17 -5.92 -7.01
N ARG A 90 -16.92 -6.28 -7.36
CA ARG A 90 -15.86 -6.50 -6.38
C ARG A 90 -14.51 -6.01 -6.88
N SER A 91 -13.73 -5.46 -5.97
CA SER A 91 -12.28 -5.32 -6.11
C SER A 91 -11.63 -5.97 -4.90
N LEU A 92 -10.71 -6.89 -5.14
CA LEU A 92 -9.99 -7.62 -4.10
C LEU A 92 -8.49 -7.42 -4.31
N GLY A 93 -7.76 -7.11 -3.25
CA GLY A 93 -6.31 -7.02 -3.27
C GLY A 93 -5.70 -8.03 -2.30
N ALA A 94 -4.74 -8.81 -2.77
CA ALA A 94 -3.89 -9.63 -1.92
C ALA A 94 -2.50 -9.02 -1.92
N THR A 95 -1.89 -8.87 -0.75
CA THR A 95 -0.54 -8.32 -0.63
C THR A 95 0.03 -8.48 0.76
N ASN A 96 1.33 -8.39 0.86
CA ASN A 96 2.05 -8.23 2.11
C ASN A 96 2.41 -6.76 2.34
N PRO A 97 2.64 -6.34 3.60
CA PRO A 97 3.27 -5.06 3.89
C PRO A 97 4.65 -4.97 3.24
N GLY A 98 5.10 -3.77 2.99
CA GLY A 98 6.34 -3.50 2.25
C GLY A 98 6.07 -3.15 0.79
N GLY A 99 7.12 -3.04 -0.01
CA GLY A 99 7.02 -2.61 -1.39
C GLY A 99 6.75 -1.11 -1.57
N PRO A 100 6.85 -0.61 -2.82
CA PRO A 100 6.77 0.82 -3.10
C PRO A 100 5.39 1.42 -2.81
N GLY A 101 4.32 0.63 -2.88
CA GLY A 101 2.94 1.06 -2.64
C GLY A 101 2.45 0.91 -1.19
N HIS A 102 3.32 0.47 -0.27
CA HIS A 102 2.95 0.20 1.11
C HIS A 102 2.08 1.31 1.74
N SER A 103 2.50 2.56 1.60
CA SER A 103 1.85 3.68 2.28
C SER A 103 0.43 3.95 1.77
N TRP A 104 0.23 3.96 0.45
CA TRP A 104 -1.10 4.21 -0.09
C TRP A 104 -2.06 3.05 0.12
N VAL A 105 -1.55 1.81 0.11
CA VAL A 105 -2.39 0.64 0.42
C VAL A 105 -2.82 0.67 1.89
N ALA A 106 -1.90 0.97 2.81
CA ALA A 106 -2.22 1.08 4.22
C ALA A 106 -3.27 2.17 4.51
N GLU A 107 -3.22 3.27 3.76
CA GLU A 107 -4.17 4.39 3.87
C GLU A 107 -5.55 4.03 3.27
N ASP A 108 -5.58 3.55 2.01
CA ASP A 108 -6.84 3.30 1.29
C ASP A 108 -7.62 2.09 1.86
N PHE A 109 -6.95 1.11 2.46
CA PHE A 109 -7.54 -0.13 2.97
C PHE A 109 -7.71 -0.18 4.50
N ASP A 110 -7.67 0.95 5.16
CA ASP A 110 -7.90 1.08 6.60
C ASP A 110 -7.14 0.06 7.47
N VAL A 111 -5.89 -0.20 7.10
CA VAL A 111 -5.04 -1.17 7.81
C VAL A 111 -4.90 -0.84 9.30
N MET A 112 -4.97 0.43 9.66
CA MET A 112 -4.86 0.92 11.04
C MET A 112 -6.22 0.96 11.78
N GLN A 113 -7.30 0.48 11.14
CA GLN A 113 -8.63 0.39 11.72
C GLN A 113 -9.18 1.75 12.20
N SER A 114 -8.95 2.78 11.41
CA SER A 114 -9.46 4.14 11.68
C SER A 114 -10.94 4.32 11.38
N GLY A 115 -11.56 3.34 10.69
CA GLY A 115 -12.92 3.39 10.21
C GLY A 115 -13.11 4.17 8.90
N ASN A 116 -12.00 4.62 8.31
CA ASN A 116 -11.99 5.38 7.07
C ASN A 116 -11.20 4.61 6.00
N GLY A 117 -11.87 3.98 5.06
CA GLY A 117 -11.22 3.26 3.98
C GLY A 117 -11.94 1.98 3.57
N PHE A 118 -11.30 1.25 2.65
CA PHE A 118 -11.80 -0.06 2.24
C PHE A 118 -11.54 -1.11 3.34
N PRO A 119 -12.40 -2.15 3.45
CA PRO A 119 -12.20 -3.21 4.43
C PRO A 119 -10.84 -3.90 4.27
N PHE A 120 -10.16 -4.08 5.38
CA PHE A 120 -8.91 -4.83 5.48
C PHE A 120 -9.10 -6.10 6.30
N TYR A 121 -8.64 -7.23 5.76
CA TYR A 121 -8.70 -8.53 6.40
C TYR A 121 -7.28 -9.03 6.62
N PRO A 122 -6.74 -8.95 7.86
CA PRO A 122 -5.41 -9.44 8.15
C PRO A 122 -5.35 -10.96 7.98
N ALA A 123 -4.26 -11.45 7.39
CA ALA A 123 -3.92 -12.86 7.29
C ALA A 123 -2.48 -13.06 7.74
N ARG A 124 -2.24 -14.02 8.62
CA ARG A 124 -0.92 -14.36 9.15
C ARG A 124 -0.56 -15.79 8.79
N VAL A 125 0.70 -16.11 8.85
CA VAL A 125 1.18 -17.49 8.63
C VAL A 125 0.48 -18.49 9.54
N VAL A 126 0.20 -18.09 10.80
CA VAL A 126 -0.50 -18.94 11.78
C VAL A 126 -1.96 -19.22 11.42
N ASP A 127 -2.56 -18.41 10.55
CA ASP A 127 -3.95 -18.57 10.13
C ASP A 127 -4.09 -19.58 8.97
N ASN A 128 -2.96 -19.97 8.33
CA ASN A 128 -2.97 -20.91 7.21
C ASN A 128 -2.72 -22.35 7.69
N PRO A 129 -3.73 -23.24 7.65
CA PRO A 129 -3.57 -24.63 8.08
C PRO A 129 -2.88 -25.54 7.06
N TYR A 130 -2.66 -25.05 5.82
CA TYR A 130 -2.18 -25.86 4.69
C TYR A 130 -0.68 -25.69 4.43
N ILE A 131 0.01 -24.83 5.20
CA ILE A 131 1.44 -24.59 5.05
C ILE A 131 2.23 -25.36 6.11
N ASP A 132 3.36 -25.92 5.74
CA ASP A 132 4.37 -26.34 6.71
C ASP A 132 5.01 -25.08 7.31
N ARG A 133 4.52 -24.73 8.52
CA ARG A 133 4.90 -23.50 9.22
C ARG A 133 6.36 -23.47 9.61
N GLU A 134 6.89 -24.61 10.08
CA GLU A 134 8.27 -24.68 10.57
C GLU A 134 9.24 -24.44 9.44
N SER A 135 9.05 -25.14 8.31
CA SER A 135 9.86 -24.97 7.11
C SER A 135 9.75 -23.55 6.53
N TYR A 136 8.55 -22.99 6.51
CA TYR A 136 8.32 -21.63 6.01
C TYR A 136 9.01 -20.58 6.91
N ILE A 137 8.84 -20.67 8.22
CA ILE A 137 9.48 -19.77 9.20
C ILE A 137 10.99 -19.86 9.08
N ALA A 138 11.55 -21.09 9.01
CA ALA A 138 12.99 -21.29 8.86
C ALA A 138 13.53 -20.58 7.60
N GLY A 139 12.81 -20.66 6.48
CA GLY A 139 13.17 -19.95 5.24
C GLY A 139 13.21 -18.43 5.41
N LEU A 140 12.33 -17.86 6.23
CA LEU A 140 12.27 -16.42 6.46
C LEU A 140 13.33 -15.90 7.44
N MET A 141 13.98 -16.78 8.23
CA MET A 141 14.99 -16.36 9.21
C MET A 141 16.22 -15.71 8.57
N HIS A 142 16.48 -15.96 7.29
CA HIS A 142 17.58 -15.34 6.53
C HIS A 142 17.26 -13.93 6.03
N LEU A 143 16.00 -13.50 6.14
CA LEU A 143 15.59 -12.17 5.70
C LEU A 143 15.90 -11.12 6.76
N HIS A 144 15.97 -9.85 6.29
CA HIS A 144 16.09 -8.70 7.19
C HIS A 144 14.95 -8.71 8.23
N PRO A 145 15.18 -8.33 9.49
CA PRO A 145 14.17 -8.37 10.55
C PRO A 145 12.85 -7.69 10.20
N THR A 146 12.90 -6.55 9.53
CA THR A 146 11.71 -5.81 9.07
C THR A 146 10.91 -6.63 8.06
N THR A 147 11.56 -7.15 7.01
CA THR A 147 10.90 -7.98 5.99
C THR A 147 10.30 -9.24 6.63
N ARG A 148 11.02 -9.85 7.57
CA ARG A 148 10.52 -11.00 8.31
C ARG A 148 9.27 -10.66 9.14
N ALA A 149 9.24 -9.54 9.85
CA ALA A 149 8.07 -9.07 10.59
C ALA A 149 6.88 -8.81 9.65
N GLN A 150 7.13 -8.20 8.51
CA GLN A 150 6.12 -7.96 7.47
C GLN A 150 5.52 -9.26 6.94
N LEU A 151 6.33 -10.29 6.69
CA LEU A 151 5.86 -11.54 6.10
C LEU A 151 5.25 -12.51 7.12
N LEU A 152 5.79 -12.61 8.34
CA LEU A 152 5.29 -13.51 9.38
C LEU A 152 4.04 -13.01 10.08
N ALA A 153 4.08 -11.74 10.48
CA ALA A 153 3.03 -11.13 11.29
C ALA A 153 2.06 -10.26 10.48
N GLY A 154 2.36 -10.02 9.19
CA GLY A 154 1.63 -9.01 8.41
C GLY A 154 1.77 -7.62 9.04
N ASP A 155 2.94 -7.30 9.59
CA ASP A 155 3.14 -6.06 10.34
C ASP A 155 3.31 -4.86 9.41
N TRP A 156 2.26 -4.07 9.26
CA TRP A 156 2.25 -2.85 8.47
C TRP A 156 2.96 -1.66 9.15
N ARG A 157 3.35 -1.80 10.40
CA ARG A 157 4.15 -0.80 11.12
C ARG A 157 5.64 -1.07 11.02
N ALA A 158 6.03 -2.31 10.67
CA ALA A 158 7.41 -2.67 10.46
C ALA A 158 7.97 -1.91 9.27
N ARG A 159 8.90 -1.02 9.54
CA ARG A 159 9.65 -0.25 8.53
C ARG A 159 11.13 -0.41 8.81
N GLU A 160 11.93 -0.37 7.77
CA GLU A 160 13.37 -0.27 7.97
C GLU A 160 13.69 1.01 8.73
N PRO A 161 14.54 0.93 9.76
CA PRO A 161 15.03 2.14 10.41
C PRO A 161 15.64 3.05 9.34
N GLY A 162 15.28 4.32 9.36
CA GLY A 162 15.97 5.29 8.51
C GLY A 162 17.45 5.40 8.95
N ASP A 163 18.33 5.69 7.99
CA ASP A 163 19.78 5.80 8.26
C ASP A 163 20.11 6.89 9.28
N TYR A 164 19.23 7.90 9.42
CA TYR A 164 19.47 9.08 10.23
C TYR A 164 18.67 9.15 11.51
N PHE A 165 17.50 8.48 11.60
CA PHE A 165 16.62 8.55 12.75
C PHE A 165 16.11 7.18 13.17
N ARG A 166 16.16 6.88 14.48
CA ARG A 166 15.59 5.71 15.08
C ARG A 166 14.42 6.10 15.97
N ARG A 167 13.35 5.30 15.96
CA ARG A 167 12.11 5.58 16.72
C ARG A 167 12.38 5.72 18.22
N GLU A 168 13.29 4.92 18.74
CA GLU A 168 13.68 4.91 20.14
C GLU A 168 14.38 6.19 20.63
N TRP A 169 14.83 7.05 19.71
CA TRP A 169 15.39 8.36 20.05
C TRP A 169 14.31 9.39 20.40
N PHE A 170 13.06 9.09 20.04
CA PHE A 170 11.94 9.99 20.31
C PHE A 170 11.23 9.53 21.58
N GLY A 171 11.04 10.46 22.51
CA GLY A 171 10.28 10.26 23.73
C GLY A 171 8.77 10.09 23.47
N PRO A 172 7.95 10.20 24.51
CA PRO A 172 6.49 10.12 24.38
C PRO A 172 5.93 11.23 23.51
N LEU A 173 4.78 10.98 22.89
CA LEU A 173 3.98 12.02 22.29
C LEU A 173 3.42 12.91 23.40
N LEU A 174 3.56 14.21 23.25
CA LEU A 174 3.03 15.21 24.17
C LEU A 174 1.68 15.70 23.65
N ASP A 175 0.75 15.88 24.54
CA ASP A 175 -0.54 16.50 24.25
C ASP A 175 -0.42 18.01 24.40
N ALA A 176 -0.71 18.76 23.33
CA ALA A 176 -0.60 20.21 23.32
C ALA A 176 -1.58 20.92 24.28
N GLU A 177 -2.68 20.23 24.70
CA GLU A 177 -3.68 20.79 25.59
C GLU A 177 -3.39 20.51 27.07
N THR A 178 -2.77 19.39 27.39
CA THR A 178 -2.54 18.93 28.76
C THR A 178 -1.11 19.06 29.22
N ASP A 179 -0.15 19.03 28.31
CA ASP A 179 1.27 19.09 28.65
C ASP A 179 1.78 20.52 28.71
N THR A 180 2.50 20.83 29.77
CA THR A 180 3.09 22.17 30.00
C THR A 180 4.38 22.39 29.23
N TRP A 181 4.90 21.36 28.57
CA TRP A 181 6.14 21.39 27.82
C TRP A 181 5.86 21.13 26.31
N PRO A 182 6.50 21.81 25.37
CA PRO A 182 7.57 22.80 25.54
C PRO A 182 7.06 24.16 26.01
N SER A 183 7.71 24.69 27.04
CA SER A 183 7.36 25.98 27.64
C SER A 183 7.61 27.20 26.71
N ARG A 184 7.03 28.36 27.03
CA ARG A 184 7.15 29.56 26.17
C ARG A 184 8.58 30.11 26.06
N ASP A 185 9.45 29.83 27.04
CA ASP A 185 10.84 30.26 27.11
C ASP A 185 11.82 29.37 26.32
N CYS A 186 11.34 28.34 25.64
CA CYS A 186 12.17 27.55 24.74
C CYS A 186 12.56 28.34 23.50
N ALA A 187 13.82 28.24 23.07
CA ALA A 187 14.27 28.74 21.77
C ALA A 187 13.60 27.88 20.67
N ARG A 188 13.08 28.50 19.64
CA ARG A 188 12.37 27.82 18.56
C ARG A 188 12.99 28.08 17.20
N VAL A 189 12.99 27.08 16.36
CA VAL A 189 13.41 27.17 14.96
C VAL A 189 12.44 26.40 14.08
N ARG A 190 12.17 26.93 12.89
CA ARG A 190 11.53 26.20 11.81
C ARG A 190 12.53 26.09 10.67
N TRP A 191 12.70 24.88 10.19
CA TRP A 191 13.57 24.58 9.05
C TRP A 191 12.76 23.95 7.92
N TRP A 192 13.18 24.26 6.70
CA TRP A 192 12.54 23.75 5.50
C TRP A 192 13.55 23.09 4.58
N ASP A 193 13.20 21.90 4.10
CA ASP A 193 13.82 21.26 2.95
C ASP A 193 12.89 21.47 1.75
N LEU A 194 13.38 22.22 0.75
CA LEU A 194 12.54 22.75 -0.33
C LEU A 194 12.62 21.87 -1.58
N ALA A 195 11.51 21.37 -2.04
CA ALA A 195 11.35 20.76 -3.36
C ALA A 195 10.61 21.70 -4.31
N ALA A 196 10.79 21.49 -5.62
CA ALA A 196 10.30 22.41 -6.65
C ALA A 196 9.28 21.79 -7.60
N SER A 197 8.71 20.62 -7.30
CA SER A 197 7.85 19.88 -8.22
C SER A 197 6.63 19.29 -7.52
N GLU A 198 5.49 19.31 -8.23
CA GLU A 198 4.27 18.60 -7.83
C GLU A 198 4.15 17.21 -8.49
N LYS A 199 5.12 16.84 -9.35
CA LYS A 199 5.05 15.57 -10.09
C LYS A 199 5.03 14.39 -9.13
N GLU A 200 4.26 13.37 -9.48
CA GLU A 200 4.28 12.08 -8.81
C GLU A 200 5.71 11.51 -8.85
N GLY A 201 6.19 10.96 -7.73
CA GLY A 201 7.58 10.50 -7.60
C GLY A 201 8.62 11.58 -7.29
N SER A 202 8.29 12.89 -7.37
CA SER A 202 9.22 13.95 -6.96
C SER A 202 9.38 14.04 -5.45
N ALA A 203 10.49 14.65 -5.00
CA ALA A 203 10.71 14.96 -3.59
C ALA A 203 9.60 15.86 -3.02
N HIS A 204 9.39 15.76 -1.71
CA HIS A 204 8.49 16.63 -0.96
C HIS A 204 9.24 17.85 -0.42
N THR A 205 8.57 18.99 -0.34
CA THR A 205 8.96 20.03 0.59
C THR A 205 8.60 19.57 1.99
N ALA A 206 9.55 19.57 2.89
CA ALA A 206 9.35 19.20 4.29
C ALA A 206 9.70 20.35 5.22
N GLY A 207 8.90 20.56 6.24
CA GLY A 207 9.13 21.58 7.27
C GLY A 207 9.03 20.99 8.67
N VAL A 208 10.00 21.32 9.52
CA VAL A 208 10.02 20.89 10.91
C VAL A 208 10.15 22.13 11.80
N LYS A 209 9.29 22.24 12.81
CA LYS A 209 9.39 23.22 13.88
C LYS A 209 9.84 22.52 15.15
N MET A 210 10.92 22.99 15.72
CA MET A 210 11.51 22.45 16.95
C MET A 210 11.65 23.51 18.02
N ALA A 211 11.47 23.09 19.27
CA ALA A 211 11.79 23.87 20.46
C ALA A 211 12.99 23.24 21.17
N ARG A 212 13.88 24.05 21.69
CA ARG A 212 15.02 23.66 22.54
C ARG A 212 14.89 24.29 23.91
N HIS A 213 14.83 23.47 24.93
CA HIS A 213 14.89 23.92 26.32
C HIS A 213 16.33 24.16 26.76
N ARG A 214 16.54 24.99 27.80
CA ARG A 214 17.86 25.27 28.36
C ARG A 214 18.59 24.05 28.89
N SER A 215 17.86 23.01 29.30
CA SER A 215 18.42 21.71 29.72
C SER A 215 19.02 20.89 28.57
N GLY A 216 18.89 21.32 27.31
CA GLY A 216 19.35 20.59 26.15
C GLY A 216 18.32 19.61 25.57
N VAL A 217 17.13 19.51 26.14
CA VAL A 217 16.05 18.69 25.62
C VAL A 217 15.38 19.39 24.43
N TYR A 218 15.05 18.62 23.40
CA TYR A 218 14.39 19.11 22.19
C TYR A 218 12.97 18.55 22.10
N ALA A 219 12.04 19.37 21.60
CA ALA A 219 10.70 18.94 21.18
C ALA A 219 10.49 19.21 19.70
N ILE A 220 9.85 18.29 19.01
CA ILE A 220 9.31 18.51 17.68
C ILE A 220 7.87 18.99 17.86
N GLU A 221 7.61 20.28 17.59
CA GLU A 221 6.30 20.88 17.78
C GLU A 221 5.39 20.71 16.54
N HIS A 222 5.99 20.63 15.35
CA HIS A 222 5.22 20.51 14.11
C HIS A 222 6.08 19.91 12.99
N CYS A 223 5.49 18.99 12.25
CA CYS A 223 6.04 18.45 11.01
C CYS A 223 5.02 18.60 9.90
N VAL A 224 5.47 19.02 8.72
CA VAL A 224 4.64 19.08 7.52
C VAL A 224 5.42 18.59 6.32
N SER A 225 4.74 17.86 5.42
CA SER A 225 5.33 17.40 4.18
C SER A 225 4.29 17.56 3.07
N PHE A 226 4.67 18.20 1.96
CA PHE A 226 3.77 18.42 0.82
C PHE A 226 4.55 18.57 -0.49
N LYS A 227 3.85 18.40 -1.62
CA LYS A 227 4.34 18.74 -2.94
C LYS A 227 3.68 20.02 -3.42
N ALA A 228 4.47 20.91 -3.98
CA ALA A 228 3.98 22.15 -4.57
C ALA A 228 4.96 22.69 -5.61
N THR A 229 4.45 23.42 -6.58
CA THR A 229 5.27 24.28 -7.43
C THR A 229 5.91 25.41 -6.60
N PRO A 230 7.04 25.99 -7.01
CA PRO A 230 7.72 27.04 -6.21
C PRO A 230 6.79 28.15 -5.71
N GLY A 231 5.94 28.71 -6.55
CA GLY A 231 5.03 29.78 -6.14
C GLY A 231 3.95 29.34 -5.13
N ARG A 232 3.39 28.14 -5.27
CA ARG A 232 2.43 27.59 -4.30
C ARG A 232 3.11 27.14 -3.01
N ARG A 233 4.34 26.65 -3.10
CA ARG A 233 5.15 26.31 -1.95
C ARG A 233 5.42 27.53 -1.09
N ASP A 234 5.91 28.61 -1.70
CA ASP A 234 6.30 29.84 -0.98
C ASP A 234 5.10 30.53 -0.33
N ALA A 235 3.90 30.35 -0.88
CA ALA A 235 2.66 30.79 -0.24
C ALA A 235 2.22 29.95 0.98
N ARG A 236 2.82 28.75 1.20
CA ARG A 236 2.50 27.84 2.32
C ARG A 236 3.53 27.88 3.44
N ILE A 237 4.71 28.41 3.18
CA ILE A 237 5.82 28.58 4.13
C ILE A 237 5.63 29.85 4.96
#